data_8f72cdd66679034d0ea5f82eb22849c6
#
_entry.id   8f72cdd66679034d0ea5f82eb22849c6
#
_cell.length_a   1.000
_cell.length_b   1.000
_cell.length_c   1.000
_cell.angle_alpha   90.00
_cell.angle_beta   90.00
_cell.angle_gamma   90.00
#
_symmetry.space_group_name_H-M   'P 1'
#
loop_
_entity.id
_entity.type
_entity.pdbx_description
1 polymer ?
#
loop_
_entity_poly.entity_id
_entity_poly.type
_entity_poly.pdbx_seq_one_letter_code
_entity_poly.pdbx_strand_id
1 'polypeptide(L)'
;MRLALPYLLPLGLLWLAGCAHNGGSPTVTLEEDDDCPLQLESRQHLVLTLPSNPSTGYRWQVRESASRVLRSLGPEVYSEAEESGVIGSAGQSTWRFQAVQSGQDSLLLVYQRPWEVGKEPEKVFDCAISVE
;
A
#
# COMPACT_ATOMS: atom_id res chain seq x y z
N MET A 1 -32.12 -41.07 -58.09
CA MET A 1 -32.45 -40.17 -57.02
C MET A 1 -31.42 -40.12 -55.95
N ARG A 2 -30.85 -39.02 -55.79
CA ARG A 2 -29.80 -38.83 -54.84
C ARG A 2 -30.19 -37.79 -53.81
N LEU A 3 -30.30 -38.21 -52.60
CA LEU A 3 -30.53 -37.30 -51.50
C LEU A 3 -29.17 -36.76 -51.03
N ALA A 4 -28.97 -35.49 -51.29
CA ALA A 4 -27.79 -34.84 -50.74
C ALA A 4 -28.05 -34.61 -49.27
N LEU A 5 -27.30 -35.23 -48.43
CA LEU A 5 -27.29 -34.94 -47.01
C LEU A 5 -26.55 -33.63 -46.77
N PRO A 6 -27.20 -32.66 -46.15
CA PRO A 6 -26.45 -31.48 -45.72
C PRO A 6 -25.57 -31.88 -44.56
N TYR A 7 -24.31 -31.75 -44.76
CA TYR A 7 -23.37 -31.85 -43.67
C TYR A 7 -23.52 -30.65 -42.78
N LEU A 8 -24.24 -30.85 -41.72
CA LEU A 8 -24.21 -29.90 -40.62
C LEU A 8 -22.90 -30.05 -39.91
N LEU A 9 -21.96 -29.22 -40.26
CA LEU A 9 -20.77 -29.00 -39.46
C LEU A 9 -21.18 -28.37 -38.14
N PRO A 10 -20.93 -29.02 -37.01
CA PRO A 10 -21.10 -28.36 -35.76
C PRO A 10 -20.04 -27.26 -35.68
N LEU A 11 -20.51 -26.05 -35.74
CA LEU A 11 -19.67 -24.90 -35.40
C LEU A 11 -19.32 -25.05 -33.93
N GLY A 12 -18.15 -25.65 -33.68
CA GLY A 12 -17.62 -25.69 -32.34
C GLY A 12 -17.38 -24.28 -31.87
N LEU A 13 -18.26 -23.82 -31.02
CA LEU A 13 -18.02 -22.57 -30.29
C LEU A 13 -16.87 -22.84 -29.34
N LEU A 14 -15.66 -22.45 -29.77
CA LEU A 14 -14.53 -22.36 -28.86
C LEU A 14 -14.82 -21.22 -27.90
N TRP A 15 -15.31 -21.54 -26.74
CA TRP A 15 -15.32 -20.65 -25.63
C TRP A 15 -13.89 -20.54 -25.16
N LEU A 16 -13.19 -19.54 -25.67
CA LEU A 16 -11.97 -19.08 -25.04
C LEU A 16 -12.37 -18.41 -23.75
N ALA A 17 -12.49 -19.18 -22.70
CA ALA A 17 -12.54 -18.64 -21.38
C ALA A 17 -11.17 -18.04 -21.10
N GLY A 18 -10.99 -16.79 -21.48
CA GLY A 18 -9.84 -16.04 -21.09
C GLY A 18 -9.91 -15.86 -19.58
N CYS A 19 -9.15 -16.66 -18.86
CA CYS A 19 -8.92 -16.41 -17.46
C CYS A 19 -8.07 -15.16 -17.38
N ALA A 20 -8.71 -14.01 -17.29
CA ALA A 20 -8.03 -12.82 -16.81
C ALA A 20 -7.73 -13.06 -15.35
N HIS A 21 -6.65 -13.75 -15.09
CA HIS A 21 -6.26 -14.06 -13.75
C HIS A 21 -5.20 -13.09 -13.29
N ASN A 22 -5.64 -12.08 -12.56
CA ASN A 22 -4.71 -11.26 -11.81
C ASN A 22 -4.18 -12.11 -10.66
N GLY A 23 -2.97 -12.60 -10.80
CA GLY A 23 -2.32 -13.46 -9.82
C GLY A 23 -1.95 -12.81 -8.51
N GLY A 24 -2.53 -11.66 -8.16
CA GLY A 24 -2.30 -10.99 -6.90
C GLY A 24 -3.25 -9.84 -6.67
N SER A 25 -3.56 -9.58 -5.41
CA SER A 25 -4.30 -8.39 -5.02
C SER A 25 -3.48 -7.14 -5.35
N PRO A 26 -4.11 -6.07 -5.84
CA PRO A 26 -3.38 -4.84 -6.12
C PRO A 26 -2.74 -4.29 -4.85
N THR A 27 -1.59 -3.65 -5.03
CA THR A 27 -0.94 -2.94 -3.94
C THR A 27 -1.79 -1.74 -3.52
N VAL A 28 -2.02 -1.60 -2.23
CA VAL A 28 -2.71 -0.44 -1.67
C VAL A 28 -1.66 0.61 -1.33
N THR A 29 -1.89 1.83 -1.80
CA THR A 29 -1.05 2.97 -1.48
C THR A 29 -1.82 3.93 -0.59
N LEU A 30 -1.23 4.30 0.54
CA LEU A 30 -1.75 5.32 1.44
C LEU A 30 -0.82 6.52 1.45
N GLU A 31 -1.38 7.71 1.37
CA GLU A 31 -0.66 8.98 1.47
C GLU A 31 -1.16 9.82 2.63
N GLU A 32 -2.31 9.48 3.16
CA GLU A 32 -2.97 10.16 4.26
C GLU A 32 -3.78 9.15 5.08
N ASP A 33 -4.22 9.56 6.26
CA ASP A 33 -5.07 8.71 7.09
C ASP A 33 -6.58 8.87 6.81
N ASP A 34 -6.95 9.66 5.82
CA ASP A 34 -8.35 9.86 5.44
C ASP A 34 -9.02 8.58 4.92
N ASP A 35 -8.24 7.67 4.36
CA ASP A 35 -8.74 6.38 3.89
C ASP A 35 -8.76 5.31 4.99
N CYS A 36 -8.44 5.69 6.20
CA CYS A 36 -8.46 4.79 7.35
C CYS A 36 -9.81 4.81 8.07
N PRO A 37 -10.23 3.71 8.66
CA PRO A 37 -9.54 2.43 8.80
C PRO A 37 -9.42 1.70 7.46
N LEU A 38 -8.37 0.92 7.32
CA LEU A 38 -8.03 0.23 6.10
C LEU A 38 -8.25 -1.26 6.23
N GLN A 39 -8.87 -1.84 5.20
CA GLN A 39 -9.07 -3.28 5.12
C GLN A 39 -8.18 -3.87 4.03
N LEU A 40 -7.39 -4.87 4.39
CA LEU A 40 -6.49 -5.56 3.48
C LEU A 40 -6.85 -7.03 3.37
N GLU A 41 -6.56 -7.59 2.22
CA GLU A 41 -6.60 -9.03 2.02
C GLU A 41 -5.26 -9.65 2.42
N SER A 42 -5.28 -10.91 2.82
CA SER A 42 -4.07 -11.64 3.14
C SER A 42 -3.09 -11.60 1.98
N ARG A 43 -1.82 -11.37 2.27
CA ARG A 43 -0.70 -11.21 1.34
C ARG A 43 -0.69 -9.94 0.50
N GLN A 44 -1.68 -9.08 0.67
CA GLN A 44 -1.71 -7.81 -0.02
C GLN A 44 -0.59 -6.90 0.49
N HIS A 45 -0.01 -6.12 -0.42
CA HIS A 45 1.03 -5.15 -0.07
C HIS A 45 0.42 -3.79 0.24
N LEU A 46 0.99 -3.13 1.23
CA LEU A 46 0.66 -1.77 1.60
C LEU A 46 1.90 -0.90 1.45
N VAL A 47 1.78 0.19 0.70
CA VAL A 47 2.81 1.20 0.57
C VAL A 47 2.30 2.47 1.22
N LEU A 48 2.99 2.93 2.25
CA LEU A 48 2.68 4.18 2.94
C LEU A 48 3.71 5.22 2.53
N THR A 49 3.25 6.32 1.96
CA THR A 49 4.09 7.44 1.55
C THR A 49 3.59 8.70 2.25
N LEU A 50 4.48 9.33 3.00
CA LEU A 50 4.15 10.55 3.75
C LEU A 50 5.13 11.66 3.40
N PRO A 51 4.66 12.93 3.34
CA PRO A 51 5.56 14.05 3.15
C PRO A 51 6.60 14.11 4.25
N SER A 52 7.84 14.36 3.89
CA SER A 52 8.94 14.38 4.83
C SER A 52 9.95 15.46 4.45
N ASN A 53 10.42 16.22 5.43
CA ASN A 53 11.45 17.24 5.21
C ASN A 53 12.51 17.14 6.30
N PRO A 54 13.53 16.28 6.11
CA PRO A 54 14.58 16.08 7.10
C PRO A 54 15.41 17.32 7.40
N SER A 55 15.46 18.31 6.50
CA SER A 55 16.22 19.54 6.70
C SER A 55 15.71 20.35 7.88
N THR A 56 14.48 20.16 8.31
CA THR A 56 13.90 20.81 9.47
C THR A 56 14.19 20.12 10.79
N GLY A 57 14.80 18.92 10.72
CA GLY A 57 15.02 18.05 11.87
C GLY A 57 13.85 17.16 12.22
N TYR A 58 12.71 17.35 11.59
CA TYR A 58 11.56 16.46 11.77
C TYR A 58 11.78 15.13 11.11
N ARG A 59 11.33 14.08 11.79
CA ARG A 59 11.40 12.71 11.27
C ARG A 59 10.17 11.94 11.64
N TRP A 60 9.75 11.06 10.75
CA TRP A 60 8.71 10.09 11.05
C TRP A 60 9.27 8.97 11.91
N GLN A 61 8.54 8.61 12.93
CA GLN A 61 8.86 7.48 13.80
C GLN A 61 7.66 6.54 13.83
N VAL A 62 7.91 5.26 13.59
CA VAL A 62 6.89 4.23 13.72
C VAL A 62 6.72 3.92 15.21
N ARG A 63 5.57 4.22 15.76
CA ARG A 63 5.22 3.95 17.16
C ARG A 63 4.55 2.59 17.30
N GLU A 64 3.65 2.28 16.37
CA GLU A 64 2.99 1.00 16.28
C GLU A 64 3.02 0.56 14.82
N SER A 65 3.57 -0.62 14.57
CA SER A 65 3.81 -1.11 13.21
C SER A 65 2.73 -2.08 12.72
N ALA A 66 1.62 -2.22 13.44
CA ALA A 66 0.58 -3.19 13.15
C ALA A 66 1.14 -4.61 13.02
N SER A 67 2.10 -4.97 13.86
CA SER A 67 2.89 -6.19 13.74
C SER A 67 2.10 -7.50 13.91
N ARG A 68 0.89 -7.42 14.45
CA ARG A 68 0.00 -8.59 14.53
C ARG A 68 -0.51 -9.03 13.16
N VAL A 69 -0.63 -8.09 12.24
CA VAL A 69 -1.26 -8.34 10.93
C VAL A 69 -0.36 -7.99 9.76
N LEU A 70 0.63 -7.13 9.96
CA LEU A 70 1.55 -6.67 8.92
C LEU A 70 2.99 -7.12 9.20
N ARG A 71 3.70 -7.38 8.13
CA ARG A 71 5.15 -7.55 8.17
C ARG A 71 5.79 -6.39 7.42
N SER A 72 6.78 -5.74 8.04
CA SER A 72 7.58 -4.73 7.36
C SER A 72 8.47 -5.38 6.30
N LEU A 73 8.52 -4.80 5.12
CA LEU A 73 9.34 -5.28 4.01
C LEU A 73 10.67 -4.54 3.88
N GLY A 74 10.95 -3.65 4.79
CA GLY A 74 12.21 -2.91 4.80
C GLY A 74 12.10 -1.64 5.63
N PRO A 75 13.21 -0.93 5.80
CA PRO A 75 13.22 0.35 6.50
C PRO A 75 12.56 1.46 5.68
N GLU A 76 12.36 2.60 6.32
CA GLU A 76 11.94 3.82 5.65
C GLU A 76 12.89 4.16 4.51
N VAL A 77 12.32 4.51 3.35
CA VAL A 77 13.08 5.02 2.21
C VAL A 77 12.68 6.48 1.99
N TYR A 78 13.66 7.37 2.13
CA TYR A 78 13.46 8.77 1.85
C TYR A 78 13.83 9.07 0.40
N SER A 79 12.99 9.85 -0.27
CA SER A 79 13.26 10.35 -1.60
C SER A 79 13.02 11.85 -1.67
N GLU A 80 13.96 12.56 -2.27
CA GLU A 80 13.81 13.99 -2.50
C GLU A 80 12.84 14.22 -3.66
N ALA A 81 12.18 15.40 -3.64
CA ALA A 81 11.38 15.81 -4.77
C ALA A 81 12.28 15.96 -6.00
N GLU A 82 11.85 15.41 -7.15
CA GLU A 82 12.65 15.40 -8.38
C GLU A 82 12.88 16.79 -8.97
N GLU A 83 12.16 17.78 -8.54
CA GLU A 83 12.40 19.15 -8.94
C GLU A 83 13.59 19.72 -8.20
N SER A 84 14.76 19.34 -8.68
CA SER A 84 16.03 19.85 -8.19
C SER A 84 16.14 21.35 -8.46
N GLY A 85 16.42 22.12 -7.43
CA GLY A 85 16.67 23.55 -7.51
C GLY A 85 15.82 24.38 -6.60
N VAL A 86 14.79 23.83 -5.98
CA VAL A 86 14.04 24.51 -4.92
C VAL A 86 14.59 24.05 -3.59
N ILE A 87 15.36 24.94 -2.95
CA ILE A 87 15.88 24.69 -1.61
C ILE A 87 14.69 24.63 -0.65
N GLY A 88 14.55 23.49 0.06
CA GLY A 88 13.47 23.31 1.03
C GLY A 88 12.21 22.65 0.49
N SER A 89 12.24 22.12 -0.73
CA SER A 89 11.12 21.31 -1.21
C SER A 89 11.01 20.01 -0.42
N ALA A 90 9.79 19.71 0.03
CA ALA A 90 9.54 18.53 0.81
C ALA A 90 9.71 17.26 -0.04
N GLY A 91 10.48 16.29 0.47
CA GLY A 91 10.54 14.96 -0.10
C GLY A 91 9.45 14.07 0.46
N GLN A 92 9.65 12.77 0.32
CA GLN A 92 8.71 11.77 0.79
C GLN A 92 9.45 10.64 1.49
N SER A 93 8.81 10.12 2.53
CA SER A 93 9.24 8.89 3.19
C SER A 93 8.24 7.79 2.86
N THR A 94 8.76 6.62 2.53
CA THR A 94 7.95 5.47 2.10
C THR A 94 8.27 4.26 2.95
N TRP A 95 7.23 3.59 3.42
CA TRP A 95 7.32 2.30 4.12
C TRP A 95 6.50 1.27 3.37
N ARG A 96 7.00 0.04 3.35
CA ARG A 96 6.34 -1.07 2.67
C ARG A 96 6.02 -2.18 3.65
N PHE A 97 4.81 -2.67 3.55
CA PHE A 97 4.31 -3.75 4.41
C PHE A 97 3.60 -4.81 3.58
N GLN A 98 3.46 -5.97 4.16
CA GLN A 98 2.63 -7.03 3.60
C GLN A 98 1.69 -7.56 4.68
N ALA A 99 0.42 -7.74 4.33
CA ALA A 99 -0.54 -8.37 5.22
C ALA A 99 -0.22 -9.86 5.31
N VAL A 100 0.01 -10.37 6.53
CA VAL A 100 0.48 -11.73 6.74
C VAL A 100 -0.42 -12.56 7.65
N GLN A 101 -1.29 -11.92 8.40
CA GLN A 101 -2.15 -12.61 9.35
C GLN A 101 -3.49 -11.91 9.48
N SER A 102 -4.56 -12.68 9.57
CA SER A 102 -5.89 -12.15 9.82
C SER A 102 -5.97 -11.53 11.21
N GLY A 103 -6.71 -10.45 11.33
CA GLY A 103 -6.93 -9.76 12.58
C GLY A 103 -6.94 -8.26 12.41
N GLN A 104 -6.75 -7.56 13.51
CA GLN A 104 -6.73 -6.11 13.55
C GLN A 104 -5.56 -5.61 14.38
N ASP A 105 -4.97 -4.53 13.95
CA ASP A 105 -3.91 -3.84 14.69
C ASP A 105 -3.80 -2.40 14.20
N SER A 106 -2.97 -1.62 14.85
CA SER A 106 -2.82 -0.19 14.56
C SER A 106 -1.48 0.10 13.91
N LEU A 107 -1.51 0.95 12.90
CA LEU A 107 -0.32 1.53 12.29
C LEU A 107 -0.27 3.00 12.70
N LEU A 108 0.69 3.34 13.55
CA LEU A 108 0.82 4.68 14.12
C LEU A 108 2.23 5.21 13.88
N LEU A 109 2.31 6.34 13.21
CA LEU A 109 3.55 7.08 12.99
C LEU A 109 3.39 8.50 13.50
N VAL A 110 4.45 9.04 14.06
CA VAL A 110 4.49 10.42 14.54
C VAL A 110 5.62 11.19 13.87
N TYR A 111 5.36 12.45 13.55
CA TYR A 111 6.34 13.34 12.92
C TYR A 111 6.79 14.35 13.97
N GLN A 112 8.04 14.23 14.38
CA GLN A 112 8.56 15.03 15.46
C GLN A 112 10.08 15.20 15.34
N ARG A 113 10.60 16.16 16.10
CA ARG A 113 12.04 16.32 16.27
C ARG A 113 12.49 15.44 17.44
N PRO A 114 13.46 14.54 17.24
CA PRO A 114 13.84 13.59 18.30
C PRO A 114 14.33 14.21 19.60
N TRP A 115 14.86 15.42 19.56
CA TRP A 115 15.37 16.13 20.74
C TRP A 115 14.31 16.88 21.52
N GLU A 116 13.14 17.07 20.97
CA GLU A 116 12.04 17.79 21.65
C GLU A 116 11.25 16.79 22.51
N VAL A 117 11.80 16.49 23.68
CA VAL A 117 11.18 15.53 24.60
C VAL A 117 9.98 16.16 25.29
N GLY A 118 8.87 15.43 25.38
CA GLY A 118 7.67 15.90 26.07
C GLY A 118 6.79 16.83 25.27
N LYS A 119 7.12 17.10 24.02
CA LYS A 119 6.32 17.92 23.13
C LYS A 119 5.44 17.05 22.25
N GLU A 120 4.23 17.55 21.95
CA GLU A 120 3.35 16.83 21.05
C GLU A 120 3.94 16.78 19.63
N PRO A 121 3.71 15.67 18.91
CA PRO A 121 4.18 15.57 17.53
C PRO A 121 3.53 16.63 16.64
N GLU A 122 4.29 17.07 15.64
CA GLU A 122 3.79 18.03 14.64
C GLU A 122 2.69 17.43 13.78
N LYS A 123 2.82 16.15 13.44
CA LYS A 123 1.85 15.39 12.67
C LYS A 123 1.73 13.98 13.22
N VAL A 124 0.57 13.40 13.04
CA VAL A 124 0.30 12.01 13.42
C VAL A 124 -0.38 11.33 12.23
N PHE A 125 0.10 10.15 11.89
CA PHE A 125 -0.59 9.23 10.98
C PHE A 125 -1.08 8.06 11.82
N ASP A 126 -2.38 7.86 11.87
CA ASP A 126 -3.01 6.81 12.66
C ASP A 126 -4.00 6.04 11.79
N CYS A 127 -3.75 4.76 11.61
CA CYS A 127 -4.57 3.93 10.76
C CYS A 127 -4.83 2.57 11.39
N ALA A 128 -6.08 2.28 11.67
CA ALA A 128 -6.48 0.95 12.07
C ALA A 128 -6.47 0.03 10.85
N ILE A 129 -5.76 -1.09 10.95
CA ILE A 129 -5.60 -2.05 9.88
C ILE A 129 -6.36 -3.32 10.22
N SER A 130 -7.21 -3.77 9.31
CA SER A 130 -7.88 -5.07 9.38
C SER A 130 -7.42 -5.94 8.23
N VAL A 131 -7.12 -7.20 8.51
CA VAL A 131 -6.74 -8.18 7.50
C VAL A 131 -7.68 -9.36 7.60
N GLU A 132 -8.24 -9.73 6.47
CA GLU A 132 -9.10 -10.91 6.37
C GLU A 132 -8.34 -12.18 6.02
#